data_817f7f78c817ba4f72a623e35ea98fc9
#
_entry.id   817f7f78c817ba4f72a623e35ea98fc9
#
_cell.length_a   1.000
_cell.length_b   1.000
_cell.length_c   1.000
_cell.angle_alpha   90.00
_cell.angle_beta   90.00
_cell.angle_gamma   90.00
#
_symmetry.space_group_name_H-M   'P 1'
#
loop_
_entity.id
_entity.type
_entity.pdbx_description
1 polymer ?
#
loop_
_entity_poly.entity_id
_entity_poly.type
_entity_poly.pdbx_seq_one_letter_code
_entity_poly.pdbx_strand_id
1 'polypeptide(L)'
;MFVVGGESLIDLVPVSSEPGAERLALPGGSPYNCAIALAKLGNETGFLCPISTDGYGDLLLGPLAEAGVALLLGERVAAPTTRAIVSFNEKMQASYVFERGAERAFTREGLLAALPERVATLQLGGFVPIEPEDAAAWLAVAEKAVAGGATLTFDINVRPLLVGDEAAYRRQLSRLLDLAHLIKLSDEDHDWLEPGRSIEEHAAALLARPNCELVVVTLGEKGSRAFSRHASASAAIYSPPVFGDTVGAGDSLMAGILTWLAETGALAPARLGALDRAALERTLRFGAVVAGLNCAHKGCKPPRRAEVDAVLAG
;
A
#
# COMPACT_ATOMS: atom_id res chain seq x y z
N MET A 1 -5.02 -13.64 -10.00
CA MET A 1 -4.39 -12.31 -10.15
C MET A 1 -4.57 -11.51 -8.86
N PHE A 2 -3.52 -10.80 -8.42
CA PHE A 2 -3.60 -9.71 -7.45
C PHE A 2 -3.97 -8.43 -8.18
N VAL A 3 -4.94 -7.70 -7.71
CA VAL A 3 -5.29 -6.37 -8.22
C VAL A 3 -4.94 -5.34 -7.15
N VAL A 4 -4.17 -4.33 -7.53
CA VAL A 4 -3.80 -3.21 -6.65
C VAL A 4 -4.40 -1.94 -7.23
N GLY A 5 -5.18 -1.22 -6.42
CA GLY A 5 -5.86 0.00 -6.81
C GLY A 5 -5.58 1.17 -5.87
N GLY A 6 -5.60 2.36 -6.40
CA GLY A 6 -5.35 3.59 -5.67
C GLY A 6 -4.54 4.57 -6.50
N GLU A 7 -3.54 5.23 -5.89
CA GLU A 7 -2.76 6.26 -6.57
C GLU A 7 -1.43 5.76 -7.13
N SER A 8 -0.96 6.48 -8.17
CA SER A 8 0.43 6.61 -8.57
C SER A 8 0.78 8.09 -8.68
N LEU A 9 2.00 8.45 -8.36
CA LEU A 9 2.45 9.84 -8.34
C LEU A 9 3.96 9.95 -8.62
N ILE A 10 4.42 11.18 -8.81
CA ILE A 10 5.85 11.51 -8.85
C ILE A 10 6.20 12.34 -7.62
N ASP A 11 7.15 11.84 -6.83
CA ASP A 11 7.79 12.62 -5.78
C ASP A 11 8.84 13.54 -6.41
N LEU A 12 8.65 14.85 -6.29
CA LEU A 12 9.60 15.87 -6.73
C LEU A 12 10.47 16.30 -5.56
N VAL A 13 11.64 15.63 -5.42
CA VAL A 13 12.56 15.81 -4.31
C VAL A 13 13.70 16.74 -4.71
N PRO A 14 13.95 17.85 -3.99
CA PRO A 14 15.04 18.77 -4.33
C PRO A 14 16.41 18.10 -4.12
N VAL A 15 17.35 18.32 -5.04
CA VAL A 15 18.71 17.76 -4.97
C VAL A 15 19.58 18.42 -3.90
N SER A 16 19.20 19.63 -3.46
CA SER A 16 19.83 20.37 -2.38
C SER A 16 18.81 21.23 -1.63
N SER A 17 19.20 21.80 -0.48
CA SER A 17 18.37 22.71 0.30
C SER A 17 18.34 24.16 -0.24
N GLU A 18 19.02 24.45 -1.34
CA GLU A 18 19.05 25.80 -1.90
C GLU A 18 17.71 26.17 -2.54
N PRO A 19 17.23 27.43 -2.38
CA PRO A 19 16.02 27.89 -3.06
C PRO A 19 16.16 27.76 -4.59
N GLY A 20 15.18 27.10 -5.22
CA GLY A 20 15.19 26.88 -6.67
C GLY A 20 16.06 25.71 -7.13
N ALA A 21 16.56 24.87 -6.23
CA ALA A 21 17.31 23.66 -6.57
C ALA A 21 16.53 22.78 -7.57
N GLU A 22 17.26 22.14 -8.47
CA GLU A 22 16.73 21.10 -9.34
C GLU A 22 16.05 20.00 -8.53
N ARG A 23 15.02 19.37 -9.09
CA ARG A 23 14.27 18.30 -8.43
C ARG A 23 14.44 16.99 -9.16
N LEU A 24 14.69 15.93 -8.43
CA LEU A 24 14.59 14.57 -8.94
C LEU A 24 13.12 14.18 -8.97
N ALA A 25 12.69 13.60 -10.10
CA ALA A 25 11.38 13.03 -10.27
C ALA A 25 11.45 11.53 -9.97
N LEU A 26 10.86 11.11 -8.86
CA LEU A 26 10.89 9.73 -8.41
C LEU A 26 9.48 9.12 -8.49
N PRO A 27 9.29 8.01 -9.24
CA PRO A 27 8.04 7.26 -9.23
C PRO A 27 7.68 6.79 -7.83
N GLY A 28 6.41 6.95 -7.45
CA GLY A 28 5.90 6.64 -6.13
C GLY A 28 4.38 6.47 -6.08
N GLY A 29 3.85 6.43 -4.88
CA GLY A 29 2.47 6.09 -4.53
C GLY A 29 2.42 4.72 -3.86
N SER A 30 1.72 4.61 -2.72
CA SER A 30 1.73 3.36 -1.95
C SER A 30 1.16 2.17 -2.74
N PRO A 31 0.00 2.27 -3.39
CA PRO A 31 -0.49 1.18 -4.24
C PRO A 31 0.44 0.87 -5.43
N TYR A 32 1.01 1.89 -6.05
CA TYR A 32 1.97 1.72 -7.15
C TYR A 32 3.20 0.91 -6.71
N ASN A 33 3.79 1.26 -5.57
CA ASN A 33 4.94 0.55 -4.99
C ASN A 33 4.58 -0.89 -4.63
N CYS A 34 3.41 -1.09 -4.01
CA CYS A 34 2.93 -2.42 -3.64
C CYS A 34 2.72 -3.32 -4.88
N ALA A 35 2.16 -2.78 -5.98
CA ALA A 35 1.97 -3.54 -7.21
C ALA A 35 3.31 -4.02 -7.80
N ILE A 36 4.32 -3.15 -7.84
CA ILE A 36 5.66 -3.51 -8.31
C ILE A 36 6.29 -4.57 -7.39
N ALA A 37 6.16 -4.40 -6.08
CA ALA A 37 6.70 -5.37 -5.12
C ALA A 37 6.05 -6.75 -5.26
N LEU A 38 4.73 -6.83 -5.37
CA LEU A 38 4.00 -8.08 -5.60
C LEU A 38 4.47 -8.78 -6.88
N ALA A 39 4.59 -8.05 -8.00
CA ALA A 39 5.02 -8.61 -9.27
C ALA A 39 6.48 -9.12 -9.21
N LYS A 40 7.40 -8.37 -8.59
CA LYS A 40 8.80 -8.79 -8.39
C LYS A 40 8.94 -10.03 -7.48
N LEU A 41 7.98 -10.26 -6.59
CA LEU A 41 7.88 -11.47 -5.77
C LEU A 41 7.27 -12.67 -6.54
N GLY A 42 6.93 -12.50 -7.82
CA GLY A 42 6.45 -13.56 -8.69
C GLY A 42 4.93 -13.70 -8.75
N ASN A 43 4.16 -12.75 -8.21
CA ASN A 43 2.72 -12.78 -8.29
C ASN A 43 2.21 -12.19 -9.62
N GLU A 44 1.20 -12.81 -10.21
CA GLU A 44 0.44 -12.22 -11.30
C GLU A 44 -0.31 -10.99 -10.79
N THR A 45 0.13 -9.78 -11.20
CA THR A 45 -0.33 -8.51 -10.62
C THR A 45 -0.87 -7.56 -11.69
N GLY A 46 -2.07 -7.01 -11.42
CA GLY A 46 -2.67 -5.93 -12.19
C GLY A 46 -2.75 -4.65 -11.37
N PHE A 47 -2.47 -3.51 -12.02
CA PHE A 47 -2.58 -2.18 -11.43
C PHE A 47 -3.79 -1.44 -11.98
N LEU A 48 -4.70 -1.06 -11.09
CA LEU A 48 -5.96 -0.39 -11.39
C LEU A 48 -5.83 1.10 -11.00
N CYS A 49 -5.18 1.88 -11.86
CA CYS A 49 -5.00 3.32 -11.69
C CYS A 49 -4.81 3.97 -13.06
N PRO A 50 -5.44 5.12 -13.36
CA PRO A 50 -5.15 5.86 -14.57
C PRO A 50 -3.72 6.40 -14.58
N ILE A 51 -3.06 6.33 -15.75
CA ILE A 51 -1.73 6.88 -15.98
C ILE A 51 -1.82 8.01 -16.99
N SER A 52 -1.17 9.15 -16.72
CA SER A 52 -1.12 10.30 -17.61
C SER A 52 -0.35 10.03 -18.90
N THR A 53 -0.71 10.73 -19.98
CA THR A 53 0.06 10.76 -21.22
C THR A 53 1.24 11.72 -21.21
N ASP A 54 1.49 12.42 -20.08
CA ASP A 54 2.64 13.32 -19.94
C ASP A 54 3.95 12.57 -19.68
N GLY A 55 5.08 13.30 -19.68
CA GLY A 55 6.41 12.70 -19.46
C GLY A 55 6.60 12.06 -18.08
N TYR A 56 5.86 12.48 -17.05
CA TYR A 56 5.85 11.85 -15.73
C TYR A 56 5.07 10.53 -15.75
N GLY A 57 3.99 10.46 -16.53
CA GLY A 57 3.30 9.20 -16.79
C GLY A 57 4.22 8.17 -17.47
N ASP A 58 5.10 8.61 -18.38
CA ASP A 58 6.10 7.73 -19.00
C ASP A 58 7.10 7.20 -17.97
N LEU A 59 7.50 8.02 -16.99
CA LEU A 59 8.37 7.58 -15.88
C LEU A 59 7.68 6.53 -14.99
N LEU A 60 6.37 6.63 -14.78
CA LEU A 60 5.60 5.64 -14.00
C LEU A 60 5.48 4.31 -14.75
N LEU A 61 5.38 4.32 -16.08
CA LEU A 61 5.22 3.09 -16.86
C LEU A 61 6.46 2.20 -16.82
N GLY A 62 7.66 2.78 -16.80
CA GLY A 62 8.92 2.03 -16.86
C GLY A 62 9.02 0.93 -15.81
N PRO A 63 8.96 1.26 -14.49
CA PRO A 63 9.04 0.27 -13.41
C PRO A 63 7.90 -0.75 -13.40
N LEU A 64 6.67 -0.35 -13.79
CA LEU A 64 5.53 -1.28 -13.91
C LEU A 64 5.80 -2.32 -15.00
N ALA A 65 6.25 -1.88 -16.18
CA ALA A 65 6.58 -2.77 -17.30
C ALA A 65 7.77 -3.70 -16.96
N GLU A 66 8.83 -3.17 -16.32
CA GLU A 66 9.99 -3.96 -15.90
C GLU A 66 9.60 -5.06 -14.88
N ALA A 67 8.65 -4.77 -14.01
CA ALA A 67 8.15 -5.73 -13.04
C ALA A 67 7.12 -6.72 -13.64
N GLY A 68 6.59 -6.46 -14.84
CA GLY A 68 5.56 -7.27 -15.47
C GLY A 68 4.16 -7.03 -14.90
N VAL A 69 3.89 -5.83 -14.38
CA VAL A 69 2.57 -5.44 -13.88
C VAL A 69 1.63 -5.13 -15.05
N ALA A 70 0.47 -5.77 -15.10
CA ALA A 70 -0.55 -5.48 -16.10
C ALA A 70 -1.28 -4.16 -15.79
N LEU A 71 -1.39 -3.25 -16.74
CA LEU A 71 -2.24 -2.07 -16.60
C LEU A 71 -3.68 -2.47 -16.90
N LEU A 72 -4.57 -2.34 -15.92
CA LEU A 72 -5.97 -2.76 -16.08
C LEU A 72 -6.84 -1.71 -16.77
N LEU A 73 -6.51 -0.43 -16.62
CA LEU A 73 -7.10 0.63 -17.42
C LEU A 73 -6.26 0.76 -18.69
N GLY A 74 -6.81 0.30 -19.82
CA GLY A 74 -6.07 0.14 -21.08
C GLY A 74 -5.66 1.46 -21.75
N GLU A 75 -6.36 2.57 -21.47
CA GLU A 75 -6.08 3.88 -22.07
C GLU A 75 -5.46 4.83 -21.04
N ARG A 76 -4.47 5.58 -21.48
CA ARG A 76 -3.85 6.66 -20.70
C ARG A 76 -4.72 7.92 -20.76
N VAL A 77 -4.63 8.76 -19.73
CA VAL A 77 -5.47 9.96 -19.59
C VAL A 77 -4.67 11.24 -19.86
N ALA A 78 -5.37 12.27 -20.36
CA ALA A 78 -4.75 13.58 -20.62
C ALA A 78 -4.55 14.43 -19.34
N ALA A 79 -5.17 14.04 -18.21
CA ALA A 79 -4.96 14.72 -16.94
C ALA A 79 -3.49 14.64 -16.53
N PRO A 80 -2.90 15.70 -15.92
CA PRO A 80 -1.50 15.70 -15.51
C PRO A 80 -1.23 14.63 -14.44
N THR A 81 -0.04 14.06 -14.47
CA THR A 81 0.40 13.14 -13.42
C THR A 81 0.34 13.81 -12.04
N THR A 82 -0.16 13.10 -11.05
CA THR A 82 -0.14 13.55 -9.66
C THR A 82 1.28 13.71 -9.16
N ARG A 83 1.54 14.82 -8.47
CA ARG A 83 2.87 15.17 -7.95
C ARG A 83 2.82 15.41 -6.45
N ALA A 84 3.81 14.91 -5.73
CA ALA A 84 4.11 15.29 -4.38
C ALA A 84 5.39 16.14 -4.39
N ILE A 85 5.24 17.44 -4.18
CA ILE A 85 6.33 18.40 -4.20
C ILE A 85 6.92 18.48 -2.79
N VAL A 86 8.13 17.92 -2.64
CA VAL A 86 8.85 17.92 -1.37
C VAL A 86 9.63 19.21 -1.23
N SER A 87 9.57 19.81 -0.04
CA SER A 87 10.39 20.95 0.35
C SER A 87 10.94 20.72 1.75
N PHE A 88 12.13 21.24 2.03
CA PHE A 88 12.74 21.16 3.37
C PHE A 88 12.80 22.56 3.97
N ASN A 89 12.44 22.66 5.26
CA ASN A 89 12.66 23.89 6.02
C ASN A 89 14.13 23.99 6.51
N GLU A 90 14.47 25.10 7.18
CA GLU A 90 15.82 25.31 7.75
C GLU A 90 16.26 24.22 8.74
N LYS A 91 15.33 23.49 9.32
CA LYS A 91 15.56 22.37 10.25
C LYS A 91 15.58 21.01 9.54
N MET A 92 15.65 20.99 8.19
CA MET A 92 15.60 19.78 7.36
C MET A 92 14.33 18.94 7.55
N GLN A 93 13.24 19.54 8.01
CA GLN A 93 11.94 18.87 8.09
C GLN A 93 11.25 18.96 6.74
N ALA A 94 10.81 17.82 6.22
CA ALA A 94 10.09 17.76 4.96
C ALA A 94 8.67 18.33 5.09
N SER A 95 8.27 19.10 4.10
CA SER A 95 6.89 19.50 3.85
C SER A 95 6.47 19.06 2.46
N TYR A 96 5.19 18.76 2.29
CA TYR A 96 4.65 18.23 1.05
C TYR A 96 3.53 19.11 0.54
N VAL A 97 3.54 19.38 -0.77
CA VAL A 97 2.39 19.94 -1.50
C VAL A 97 1.98 18.92 -2.54
N PHE A 98 0.72 18.51 -2.51
CA PHE A 98 0.19 17.57 -3.48
C PHE A 98 -0.57 18.29 -4.57
N GLU A 99 -0.24 17.99 -5.81
CA GLU A 99 -0.99 18.41 -6.99
C GLU A 99 -1.60 17.16 -7.60
N ARG A 100 -2.87 16.92 -7.28
CA ARG A 100 -3.59 15.72 -7.70
C ARG A 100 -4.10 15.84 -9.14
N GLY A 101 -4.13 14.73 -9.87
CA GLY A 101 -4.48 14.75 -11.30
C GLY A 101 -4.90 13.39 -11.84
N ALA A 102 -4.02 12.73 -12.58
CA ALA A 102 -4.33 11.54 -13.34
C ALA A 102 -4.96 10.40 -12.53
N GLU A 103 -4.54 10.20 -11.27
CA GLU A 103 -5.06 9.14 -10.39
C GLU A 103 -6.56 9.28 -10.10
N ARG A 104 -7.14 10.46 -10.37
CA ARG A 104 -8.57 10.74 -10.22
C ARG A 104 -9.34 10.73 -11.55
N ALA A 105 -8.65 10.59 -12.67
CA ALA A 105 -9.25 10.66 -14.02
C ALA A 105 -9.89 9.34 -14.43
N PHE A 106 -10.77 8.81 -13.60
CA PHE A 106 -11.53 7.59 -13.81
C PHE A 106 -13.03 7.84 -13.68
N THR A 107 -13.81 6.89 -14.18
CA THR A 107 -15.23 6.78 -13.84
C THR A 107 -15.46 5.50 -13.04
N ARG A 108 -16.51 5.49 -12.24
CA ARG A 108 -16.93 4.28 -11.50
C ARG A 108 -17.12 3.09 -12.44
N GLU A 109 -17.81 3.32 -13.56
CA GLU A 109 -18.09 2.31 -14.59
C GLU A 109 -16.79 1.80 -15.23
N GLY A 110 -15.84 2.71 -15.51
CA GLY A 110 -14.52 2.36 -16.04
C GLY A 110 -13.73 1.46 -15.11
N LEU A 111 -13.67 1.79 -13.81
CA LEU A 111 -13.01 0.95 -12.82
C LEU A 111 -13.68 -0.43 -12.70
N LEU A 112 -15.03 -0.47 -12.66
CA LEU A 112 -15.78 -1.71 -12.58
C LEU A 112 -15.60 -2.59 -13.82
N ALA A 113 -15.53 -2.00 -15.01
CA ALA A 113 -15.31 -2.72 -16.27
C ALA A 113 -13.89 -3.28 -16.39
N ALA A 114 -12.90 -2.55 -15.84
CA ALA A 114 -11.50 -2.94 -15.85
C ALA A 114 -11.13 -4.03 -14.83
N LEU A 115 -12.02 -4.30 -13.86
CA LEU A 115 -11.76 -5.33 -12.85
C LEU A 115 -11.85 -6.73 -13.50
N PRO A 116 -10.79 -7.57 -13.42
CA PRO A 116 -10.81 -8.92 -13.99
C PRO A 116 -11.92 -9.80 -13.39
N GLU A 117 -12.38 -10.78 -14.16
CA GLU A 117 -13.39 -11.74 -13.68
C GLU A 117 -12.93 -12.55 -12.44
N ARG A 118 -11.64 -12.82 -12.36
CA ARG A 118 -11.04 -13.58 -11.26
C ARG A 118 -9.99 -12.75 -10.55
N VAL A 119 -10.37 -12.20 -9.42
CA VAL A 119 -9.50 -11.46 -8.51
C VAL A 119 -9.26 -12.32 -7.27
N ALA A 120 -8.03 -12.72 -7.02
CA ALA A 120 -7.67 -13.43 -5.80
C ALA A 120 -7.64 -12.45 -4.60
N THR A 121 -7.03 -11.28 -4.83
CA THR A 121 -6.92 -10.23 -3.82
C THR A 121 -7.07 -8.88 -4.47
N LEU A 122 -7.87 -8.01 -3.86
CA LEU A 122 -7.90 -6.59 -4.15
C LEU A 122 -7.19 -5.85 -3.00
N GLN A 123 -6.06 -5.21 -3.30
CA GLN A 123 -5.32 -4.34 -2.38
C GLN A 123 -5.68 -2.89 -2.67
N LEU A 124 -6.21 -2.19 -1.67
CA LEU A 124 -6.51 -0.76 -1.72
C LEU A 124 -5.80 -0.02 -0.58
N GLY A 125 -5.71 1.30 -0.67
CA GLY A 125 -5.16 2.14 0.40
C GLY A 125 -4.86 3.57 -0.04
N GLY A 126 -4.10 4.28 0.79
CA GLY A 126 -3.60 5.61 0.48
C GLY A 126 -4.71 6.64 0.18
N PHE A 127 -4.78 7.13 -1.05
CA PHE A 127 -5.68 8.23 -1.43
C PHE A 127 -7.15 7.82 -1.63
N VAL A 128 -7.45 6.53 -1.61
CA VAL A 128 -8.80 5.99 -1.88
C VAL A 128 -9.92 6.64 -1.05
N PRO A 129 -9.80 6.88 0.26
CA PRO A 129 -10.87 7.46 1.07
C PRO A 129 -10.90 8.99 1.12
N ILE A 130 -10.00 9.71 0.41
CA ILE A 130 -9.82 11.16 0.58
C ILE A 130 -11.03 11.94 0.07
N GLU A 131 -11.40 11.71 -1.20
CA GLU A 131 -12.52 12.41 -1.82
C GLU A 131 -13.79 11.56 -1.79
N PRO A 132 -14.95 12.08 -1.38
CA PRO A 132 -16.17 11.30 -1.27
C PRO A 132 -16.60 10.61 -2.57
N GLU A 133 -16.45 11.27 -3.72
CA GLU A 133 -16.83 10.73 -5.03
C GLU A 133 -15.88 9.58 -5.44
N ASP A 134 -14.56 9.78 -5.26
CA ASP A 134 -13.55 8.77 -5.54
C ASP A 134 -13.75 7.56 -4.61
N ALA A 135 -13.95 7.80 -3.32
CA ALA A 135 -14.23 6.76 -2.34
C ALA A 135 -15.48 5.94 -2.67
N ALA A 136 -16.53 6.58 -3.19
CA ALA A 136 -17.75 5.87 -3.60
C ALA A 136 -17.52 4.95 -4.80
N ALA A 137 -16.68 5.37 -5.76
CA ALA A 137 -16.29 4.53 -6.89
C ALA A 137 -15.45 3.33 -6.45
N TRP A 138 -14.45 3.56 -5.60
CA TRP A 138 -13.60 2.51 -5.05
C TRP A 138 -14.35 1.54 -4.15
N LEU A 139 -15.32 2.03 -3.38
CA LEU A 139 -16.20 1.18 -2.58
C LEU A 139 -16.99 0.20 -3.47
N ALA A 140 -17.53 0.67 -4.60
CA ALA A 140 -18.22 -0.20 -5.54
C ALA A 140 -17.32 -1.26 -6.17
N VAL A 141 -16.04 -0.92 -6.44
CA VAL A 141 -15.01 -1.88 -6.88
C VAL A 141 -14.74 -2.92 -5.80
N ALA A 142 -14.58 -2.49 -4.54
CA ALA A 142 -14.38 -3.37 -3.40
C ALA A 142 -15.56 -4.32 -3.18
N GLU A 143 -16.80 -3.80 -3.21
CA GLU A 143 -18.03 -4.58 -3.11
C GLU A 143 -18.10 -5.65 -4.21
N LYS A 144 -17.83 -5.28 -5.47
CA LYS A 144 -17.82 -6.21 -6.61
C LYS A 144 -16.75 -7.30 -6.44
N ALA A 145 -15.53 -6.93 -6.03
CA ALA A 145 -14.44 -7.87 -5.86
C ALA A 145 -14.74 -8.87 -4.72
N VAL A 146 -15.22 -8.38 -3.57
CA VAL A 146 -15.61 -9.22 -2.42
C VAL A 146 -16.77 -10.14 -2.77
N ALA A 147 -17.79 -9.65 -3.46
CA ALA A 147 -18.90 -10.48 -3.94
C ALA A 147 -18.45 -11.55 -4.93
N GLY A 148 -17.37 -11.30 -5.69
CA GLY A 148 -16.70 -12.27 -6.57
C GLY A 148 -15.76 -13.25 -5.84
N GLY A 149 -15.64 -13.16 -4.50
CA GLY A 149 -14.81 -14.03 -3.69
C GLY A 149 -13.37 -13.57 -3.48
N ALA A 150 -13.02 -12.34 -3.86
CA ALA A 150 -11.70 -11.79 -3.61
C ALA A 150 -11.49 -11.49 -2.11
N THR A 151 -10.26 -11.67 -1.64
CA THR A 151 -9.82 -11.13 -0.37
C THR A 151 -9.54 -9.64 -0.52
N LEU A 152 -10.27 -8.78 0.17
CA LEU A 152 -9.98 -7.35 0.22
C LEU A 152 -8.95 -7.07 1.31
N THR A 153 -7.89 -6.36 0.94
CA THR A 153 -6.86 -5.90 1.87
C THR A 153 -6.74 -4.38 1.77
N PHE A 154 -6.52 -3.73 2.90
CA PHE A 154 -6.48 -2.27 2.96
C PHE A 154 -5.27 -1.77 3.75
N ASP A 155 -4.41 -0.97 3.12
CA ASP A 155 -3.34 -0.23 3.80
C ASP A 155 -3.83 1.20 4.04
N ILE A 156 -4.08 1.57 5.29
CA ILE A 156 -4.72 2.85 5.64
C ILE A 156 -3.88 4.01 5.15
N ASN A 157 -2.61 4.06 5.51
CA ASN A 157 -1.60 4.97 4.98
C ASN A 157 -2.11 6.43 4.88
N VAL A 158 -2.59 6.98 5.99
CA VAL A 158 -3.21 8.31 6.07
C VAL A 158 -2.28 9.39 5.53
N ARG A 159 -2.85 10.33 4.81
CA ARG A 159 -2.15 11.56 4.38
C ARG A 159 -2.88 12.77 4.95
N PRO A 160 -2.58 13.17 6.20
CA PRO A 160 -3.31 14.25 6.88
C PRO A 160 -3.38 15.56 6.08
N LEU A 161 -2.34 15.87 5.31
CA LEU A 161 -2.29 17.07 4.45
C LEU A 161 -3.32 17.07 3.31
N LEU A 162 -3.84 15.91 2.94
CA LEU A 162 -4.89 15.76 1.92
C LEU A 162 -6.29 15.65 2.50
N VAL A 163 -6.41 15.52 3.82
CA VAL A 163 -7.70 15.38 4.49
C VAL A 163 -8.30 16.76 4.74
N GLY A 164 -9.16 17.22 3.83
CA GLY A 164 -9.85 18.52 3.95
C GLY A 164 -11.02 18.48 4.94
N ASP A 165 -11.86 17.43 4.89
CA ASP A 165 -12.95 17.15 5.83
C ASP A 165 -12.67 15.81 6.53
N GLU A 166 -12.17 15.89 7.75
CA GLU A 166 -11.83 14.70 8.54
C GLU A 166 -13.07 13.81 8.83
N ALA A 167 -14.23 14.40 9.07
CA ALA A 167 -15.44 13.63 9.33
C ALA A 167 -15.88 12.86 8.08
N ALA A 168 -15.80 13.47 6.89
CA ALA A 168 -16.06 12.78 5.63
C ALA A 168 -15.05 11.67 5.38
N TYR A 169 -13.74 11.94 5.53
CA TYR A 169 -12.68 10.95 5.39
C TYR A 169 -12.91 9.74 6.30
N ARG A 170 -13.17 9.95 7.60
CA ARG A 170 -13.42 8.87 8.57
C ARG A 170 -14.65 8.05 8.20
N ARG A 171 -15.72 8.67 7.68
CA ARG A 171 -16.90 7.94 7.18
C ARG A 171 -16.56 7.07 5.96
N GLN A 172 -15.80 7.61 4.97
CA GLN A 172 -15.40 6.85 3.78
C GLN A 172 -14.48 5.69 4.15
N LEU A 173 -13.46 5.99 4.95
CA LEU A 173 -12.53 4.97 5.45
C LEU A 173 -13.27 3.86 6.19
N SER A 174 -14.20 4.20 7.10
CA SER A 174 -14.97 3.20 7.86
C SER A 174 -15.70 2.23 6.95
N ARG A 175 -16.35 2.72 5.88
CA ARG A 175 -17.08 1.87 4.91
C ARG A 175 -16.16 0.89 4.18
N LEU A 176 -14.96 1.35 3.79
CA LEU A 176 -13.96 0.50 3.13
C LEU A 176 -13.40 -0.55 4.10
N LEU A 177 -13.11 -0.15 5.34
CA LEU A 177 -12.61 -1.06 6.37
C LEU A 177 -13.65 -2.12 6.79
N ASP A 178 -14.94 -1.83 6.68
CA ASP A 178 -16.01 -2.81 6.94
C ASP A 178 -16.02 -3.95 5.91
N LEU A 179 -15.47 -3.74 4.71
CA LEU A 179 -15.31 -4.76 3.68
C LEU A 179 -13.94 -5.47 3.75
N ALA A 180 -12.95 -4.86 4.39
CA ALA A 180 -11.58 -5.37 4.39
C ALA A 180 -11.41 -6.59 5.30
N HIS A 181 -10.73 -7.63 4.78
CA HIS A 181 -10.38 -8.84 5.51
C HIS A 181 -9.01 -8.75 6.19
N LEU A 182 -8.09 -7.99 5.62
CA LEU A 182 -6.81 -7.64 6.20
C LEU A 182 -6.65 -6.13 6.18
N ILE A 183 -6.36 -5.56 7.34
CA ILE A 183 -6.10 -4.13 7.49
C ILE A 183 -4.66 -3.94 7.96
N LYS A 184 -3.90 -3.11 7.22
CA LYS A 184 -2.57 -2.67 7.65
C LYS A 184 -2.61 -1.17 7.96
N LEU A 185 -1.86 -0.78 8.99
CA LEU A 185 -1.62 0.62 9.35
C LEU A 185 -0.24 0.77 9.98
N SER A 186 0.28 1.98 10.00
CA SER A 186 1.48 2.34 10.76
C SER A 186 1.11 2.83 12.17
N ASP A 187 2.10 2.98 13.06
CA ASP A 187 1.94 3.67 14.33
C ASP A 187 1.55 5.14 14.14
N GLU A 188 2.05 5.81 13.10
CA GLU A 188 1.65 7.18 12.75
C GLU A 188 0.17 7.24 12.32
N ASP A 189 -0.31 6.27 11.53
CA ASP A 189 -1.74 6.14 11.18
C ASP A 189 -2.59 5.89 12.42
N HIS A 190 -2.11 5.01 13.31
CA HIS A 190 -2.77 4.72 14.59
C HIS A 190 -2.92 5.97 15.44
N ASP A 191 -1.84 6.72 15.64
CA ASP A 191 -1.83 7.94 16.46
C ASP A 191 -2.76 9.03 15.88
N TRP A 192 -2.88 9.12 14.56
CA TRP A 192 -3.78 10.05 13.91
C TRP A 192 -5.25 9.62 14.02
N LEU A 193 -5.53 8.32 13.88
CA LEU A 193 -6.91 7.80 13.91
C LEU A 193 -7.46 7.70 15.33
N GLU A 194 -6.67 7.24 16.28
CA GLU A 194 -7.08 6.88 17.63
C GLU A 194 -6.08 7.42 18.69
N PRO A 195 -5.90 8.75 18.76
CA PRO A 195 -4.93 9.36 19.65
C PRO A 195 -5.17 8.97 21.11
N GLY A 196 -4.14 8.50 21.78
CA GLY A 196 -4.18 8.10 23.19
C GLY A 196 -4.75 6.71 23.47
N ARG A 197 -5.12 5.97 22.46
CA ARG A 197 -5.53 4.56 22.55
C ARG A 197 -4.33 3.65 22.42
N SER A 198 -4.34 2.46 23.04
CA SER A 198 -3.30 1.48 22.78
C SER A 198 -3.48 0.81 21.41
N ILE A 199 -2.38 0.32 20.84
CA ILE A 199 -2.39 -0.44 19.58
C ILE A 199 -3.28 -1.69 19.72
N GLU A 200 -3.24 -2.36 20.85
CA GLU A 200 -4.04 -3.54 21.16
C GLU A 200 -5.55 -3.23 21.13
N GLU A 201 -5.96 -2.13 21.73
CA GLU A 201 -7.37 -1.71 21.73
C GLU A 201 -7.84 -1.28 20.35
N HIS A 202 -6.99 -0.59 19.57
CA HIS A 202 -7.32 -0.23 18.20
C HIS A 202 -7.40 -1.47 17.31
N ALA A 203 -6.43 -2.40 17.41
CA ALA A 203 -6.48 -3.66 16.66
C ALA A 203 -7.73 -4.49 17.01
N ALA A 204 -8.11 -4.55 18.29
CA ALA A 204 -9.34 -5.22 18.72
C ALA A 204 -10.59 -4.56 18.12
N ALA A 205 -10.64 -3.23 18.06
CA ALA A 205 -11.75 -2.50 17.43
C ALA A 205 -11.83 -2.74 15.91
N LEU A 206 -10.67 -2.83 15.24
CA LEU A 206 -10.61 -3.18 13.82
C LEU A 206 -11.06 -4.63 13.58
N LEU A 207 -10.61 -5.59 14.41
CA LEU A 207 -11.03 -7.00 14.34
C LEU A 207 -12.52 -7.21 14.67
N ALA A 208 -13.15 -6.27 15.36
CA ALA A 208 -14.60 -6.31 15.61
C ALA A 208 -15.44 -5.92 14.38
N ARG A 209 -14.83 -5.41 13.30
CA ARG A 209 -15.53 -5.08 12.04
C ARG A 209 -16.03 -6.34 11.34
N PRO A 210 -17.08 -6.20 10.48
CA PRO A 210 -17.79 -7.36 9.93
C PRO A 210 -16.90 -8.40 9.22
N ASN A 211 -15.89 -7.94 8.45
CA ASN A 211 -15.07 -8.81 7.61
C ASN A 211 -13.61 -8.89 8.06
N CYS A 212 -13.16 -8.09 9.03
CA CYS A 212 -11.76 -8.04 9.42
C CYS A 212 -11.33 -9.30 10.17
N GLU A 213 -10.33 -9.98 9.63
CA GLU A 213 -9.77 -11.22 10.17
C GLU A 213 -8.31 -11.06 10.61
N LEU A 214 -7.60 -10.08 10.05
CA LEU A 214 -6.18 -9.84 10.34
C LEU A 214 -5.89 -8.34 10.35
N VAL A 215 -5.22 -7.88 11.40
CA VAL A 215 -4.69 -6.51 11.51
C VAL A 215 -3.17 -6.57 11.61
N VAL A 216 -2.48 -5.75 10.83
CA VAL A 216 -1.02 -5.60 10.89
C VAL A 216 -0.69 -4.15 11.21
N VAL A 217 0.15 -3.94 12.22
CA VAL A 217 0.63 -2.61 12.63
C VAL A 217 2.14 -2.56 12.47
N THR A 218 2.64 -1.61 11.68
CA THR A 218 4.08 -1.33 11.55
C THR A 218 4.51 -0.28 12.56
N LEU A 219 5.71 -0.44 13.14
CA LEU A 219 6.22 0.33 14.28
C LEU A 219 7.61 0.92 13.96
N GLY A 220 7.86 1.26 12.70
CA GLY A 220 9.16 1.74 12.25
C GLY A 220 10.29 0.76 12.60
N GLU A 221 11.33 1.24 13.25
CA GLU A 221 12.49 0.43 13.66
C GLU A 221 12.16 -0.67 14.69
N LYS A 222 11.03 -0.57 15.37
CA LYS A 222 10.55 -1.57 16.33
C LYS A 222 9.91 -2.79 15.66
N GLY A 223 9.84 -2.81 14.32
CA GLY A 223 9.31 -3.91 13.54
C GLY A 223 7.81 -3.84 13.30
N SER A 224 7.11 -4.95 13.43
CA SER A 224 5.68 -5.04 13.17
C SER A 224 4.97 -6.01 14.09
N ARG A 225 3.66 -5.82 14.22
CA ARG A 225 2.77 -6.68 15.00
C ARG A 225 1.59 -7.11 14.14
N ALA A 226 1.14 -8.32 14.36
CA ALA A 226 -0.07 -8.85 13.73
C ALA A 226 -1.05 -9.35 14.80
N PHE A 227 -2.34 -9.16 14.53
CA PHE A 227 -3.43 -9.54 15.41
C PHE A 227 -4.50 -10.25 14.58
N SER A 228 -4.84 -11.49 14.97
CA SER A 228 -6.05 -12.17 14.54
C SER A 228 -7.03 -12.27 15.72
N ARG A 229 -8.21 -12.85 15.49
CA ARG A 229 -9.18 -13.05 16.59
C ARG A 229 -8.66 -13.98 17.70
N HIS A 230 -7.67 -14.82 17.40
CA HIS A 230 -7.22 -15.90 18.28
C HIS A 230 -5.76 -15.80 18.71
N ALA A 231 -4.96 -14.99 18.01
CA ALA A 231 -3.54 -14.89 18.26
C ALA A 231 -2.99 -13.50 17.95
N SER A 232 -1.86 -13.18 18.54
CA SER A 232 -1.04 -12.05 18.18
C SER A 232 0.43 -12.46 18.11
N ALA A 233 1.18 -11.78 17.25
CA ALA A 233 2.61 -11.99 17.08
C ALA A 233 3.32 -10.67 16.77
N SER A 234 4.63 -10.68 16.92
CA SER A 234 5.51 -9.57 16.52
C SER A 234 6.73 -10.10 15.78
N ALA A 235 7.28 -9.29 14.90
CA ALA A 235 8.56 -9.55 14.26
C ALA A 235 9.40 -8.28 14.27
N ALA A 236 10.71 -8.46 14.47
CA ALA A 236 11.69 -7.39 14.31
C ALA A 236 11.86 -7.06 12.81
N ILE A 237 12.44 -5.90 12.52
CA ILE A 237 12.88 -5.55 11.17
C ILE A 237 13.98 -6.51 10.70
N TYR A 238 14.11 -6.67 9.39
CA TYR A 238 15.34 -7.15 8.78
C TYR A 238 16.20 -5.93 8.40
N SER A 239 17.39 -5.85 8.99
CA SER A 239 18.34 -4.78 8.70
C SER A 239 19.28 -5.22 7.57
N PRO A 240 19.24 -4.58 6.39
CA PRO A 240 20.13 -4.92 5.30
C PRO A 240 21.58 -4.49 5.64
N PRO A 241 22.60 -5.15 5.05
CA PRO A 241 24.01 -4.78 5.28
C PRO A 241 24.36 -3.33 4.90
N VAL A 242 23.65 -2.77 3.93
CA VAL A 242 23.74 -1.37 3.50
C VAL A 242 22.35 -0.77 3.61
N PHE A 243 22.23 0.40 4.21
CA PHE A 243 20.97 1.12 4.36
C PHE A 243 20.94 2.31 3.39
N GLY A 244 19.87 2.43 2.63
CA GLY A 244 19.57 3.56 1.74
C GLY A 244 18.58 4.54 2.37
N ASP A 245 17.28 4.20 2.32
CA ASP A 245 16.19 4.92 2.98
C ASP A 245 14.99 3.99 3.25
N THR A 246 13.90 4.53 3.79
CA THR A 246 12.69 3.77 4.14
C THR A 246 11.55 3.92 3.14
N VAL A 247 11.76 4.58 2.02
CA VAL A 247 10.70 4.81 1.01
C VAL A 247 10.18 3.47 0.47
N GLY A 248 8.87 3.26 0.54
CA GLY A 248 8.22 2.02 0.10
C GLY A 248 8.43 0.81 1.02
N ALA A 249 9.01 0.98 2.22
CA ALA A 249 9.17 -0.13 3.17
C ALA A 249 7.84 -0.75 3.60
N GLY A 250 6.84 0.09 3.93
CA GLY A 250 5.49 -0.35 4.28
C GLY A 250 4.78 -1.07 3.14
N ASP A 251 4.95 -0.57 1.91
CA ASP A 251 4.37 -1.14 0.69
C ASP A 251 4.99 -2.50 0.37
N SER A 252 6.32 -2.59 0.52
CA SER A 252 7.10 -3.83 0.35
C SER A 252 6.76 -4.87 1.43
N LEU A 253 6.59 -4.45 2.68
CA LEU A 253 6.12 -5.32 3.77
C LEU A 253 4.73 -5.89 3.45
N MET A 254 3.81 -5.05 3.00
CA MET A 254 2.46 -5.49 2.61
C MET A 254 2.51 -6.51 1.48
N ALA A 255 3.29 -6.22 0.42
CA ALA A 255 3.48 -7.16 -0.69
C ALA A 255 4.07 -8.50 -0.22
N GLY A 256 5.06 -8.47 0.67
CA GLY A 256 5.63 -9.68 1.28
C GLY A 256 4.61 -10.48 2.07
N ILE A 257 3.82 -9.83 2.92
CA ILE A 257 2.73 -10.47 3.69
C ILE A 257 1.74 -11.15 2.74
N LEU A 258 1.26 -10.44 1.73
CA LEU A 258 0.30 -10.98 0.77
C LEU A 258 0.85 -12.16 -0.02
N THR A 259 2.12 -12.06 -0.46
CA THR A 259 2.80 -13.16 -1.16
C THR A 259 2.89 -14.41 -0.28
N TRP A 260 3.38 -14.27 0.95
CA TRP A 260 3.50 -15.41 1.88
C TRP A 260 2.16 -16.06 2.20
N LEU A 261 1.14 -15.26 2.47
CA LEU A 261 -0.21 -15.76 2.73
C LEU A 261 -0.81 -16.50 1.53
N ALA A 262 -0.55 -16.02 0.31
CA ALA A 262 -1.00 -16.70 -0.91
C ALA A 262 -0.30 -18.04 -1.09
N GLU A 263 1.01 -18.11 -0.97
CA GLU A 263 1.82 -19.31 -1.14
C GLU A 263 1.49 -20.39 -0.11
N THR A 264 1.20 -19.99 1.11
CA THR A 264 0.78 -20.91 2.17
C THR A 264 -0.70 -21.26 2.12
N GLY A 265 -1.45 -20.70 1.14
CA GLY A 265 -2.89 -20.88 0.99
C GLY A 265 -3.70 -20.24 2.11
N ALA A 266 -3.12 -19.29 2.85
CA ALA A 266 -3.76 -18.62 3.99
C ALA A 266 -4.48 -17.31 3.62
N LEU A 267 -4.38 -16.85 2.37
CA LEU A 267 -4.91 -15.53 1.97
C LEU A 267 -6.45 -15.47 1.93
N ALA A 268 -7.16 -16.59 1.94
CA ALA A 268 -8.64 -16.57 1.98
C ALA A 268 -9.15 -16.09 3.36
N PRO A 269 -10.27 -15.33 3.43
CA PRO A 269 -10.77 -14.73 4.68
C PRO A 269 -10.85 -15.71 5.85
N ALA A 270 -11.52 -16.84 5.67
CA ALA A 270 -11.66 -17.84 6.72
C ALA A 270 -10.33 -18.44 7.22
N ARG A 271 -9.28 -18.38 6.41
CA ARG A 271 -7.95 -18.87 6.78
C ARG A 271 -7.11 -17.78 7.46
N LEU A 272 -7.31 -16.51 7.10
CA LEU A 272 -6.67 -15.37 7.79
C LEU A 272 -7.02 -15.37 9.28
N GLY A 273 -8.30 -15.52 9.61
CA GLY A 273 -8.77 -15.57 11.00
C GLY A 273 -8.27 -16.79 11.79
N ALA A 274 -7.90 -17.88 11.11
CA ALA A 274 -7.42 -19.10 11.73
C ALA A 274 -5.89 -19.16 11.95
N LEU A 275 -5.16 -18.10 11.59
CA LEU A 275 -3.71 -18.03 11.76
C LEU A 275 -3.34 -18.09 13.25
N ASP A 276 -2.52 -19.08 13.62
CA ASP A 276 -1.91 -19.17 14.93
C ASP A 276 -0.70 -18.23 15.06
N ARG A 277 -0.17 -18.11 16.27
CA ARG A 277 0.97 -17.25 16.55
C ARG A 277 2.17 -17.54 15.67
N ALA A 278 2.51 -18.82 15.49
CA ALA A 278 3.68 -19.21 14.70
C ALA A 278 3.49 -18.87 13.20
N ALA A 279 2.29 -19.00 12.68
CA ALA A 279 1.96 -18.59 11.31
C ALA A 279 2.03 -17.07 11.15
N LEU A 280 1.53 -16.29 12.11
CA LEU A 280 1.66 -14.83 12.14
C LEU A 280 3.12 -14.39 12.19
N GLU A 281 3.96 -15.01 13.02
CA GLU A 281 5.40 -14.71 13.12
C GLU A 281 6.12 -14.94 11.78
N ARG A 282 5.84 -16.08 11.11
CA ARG A 282 6.41 -16.37 9.78
C ARG A 282 5.95 -15.36 8.73
N THR A 283 4.67 -14.99 8.74
CA THR A 283 4.09 -14.01 7.84
C THR A 283 4.78 -12.64 7.99
N LEU A 284 4.91 -12.17 9.22
CA LEU A 284 5.58 -10.90 9.51
C LEU A 284 7.07 -10.96 9.16
N ARG A 285 7.75 -12.07 9.46
CA ARG A 285 9.18 -12.24 9.14
C ARG A 285 9.43 -12.18 7.63
N PHE A 286 8.60 -12.84 6.82
CA PHE A 286 8.71 -12.76 5.36
C PHE A 286 8.53 -11.32 4.88
N GLY A 287 7.48 -10.63 5.34
CA GLY A 287 7.25 -9.22 5.03
C GLY A 287 8.41 -8.32 5.47
N ALA A 288 8.97 -8.55 6.66
CA ALA A 288 10.11 -7.79 7.18
C ALA A 288 11.37 -7.94 6.32
N VAL A 289 11.65 -9.15 5.79
CA VAL A 289 12.77 -9.37 4.86
C VAL A 289 12.56 -8.60 3.56
N VAL A 290 11.36 -8.66 2.98
CA VAL A 290 11.04 -7.91 1.75
C VAL A 290 11.20 -6.39 1.97
N ALA A 291 10.66 -5.86 3.07
CA ALA A 291 10.79 -4.46 3.44
C ALA A 291 12.24 -4.04 3.68
N GLY A 292 13.00 -4.84 4.42
CA GLY A 292 14.40 -4.52 4.73
C GLY A 292 15.30 -4.56 3.48
N LEU A 293 15.09 -5.50 2.56
CA LEU A 293 15.80 -5.53 1.28
C LEU A 293 15.47 -4.31 0.40
N ASN A 294 14.21 -3.83 0.41
CA ASN A 294 13.85 -2.56 -0.22
C ASN A 294 14.66 -1.40 0.39
N CYS A 295 14.81 -1.35 1.72
CA CYS A 295 15.56 -0.31 2.43
C CYS A 295 17.08 -0.34 2.17
N ALA A 296 17.61 -1.33 1.48
CA ALA A 296 19.01 -1.34 1.02
C ALA A 296 19.30 -0.29 -0.07
N HIS A 297 18.29 0.34 -0.63
CA HIS A 297 18.39 1.27 -1.74
C HIS A 297 17.81 2.64 -1.38
N LYS A 298 18.11 3.64 -2.19
CA LYS A 298 17.41 4.94 -2.17
C LYS A 298 16.17 4.84 -3.05
N GLY A 299 15.06 5.34 -2.54
CA GLY A 299 13.73 5.23 -3.16
C GLY A 299 13.17 3.81 -3.10
N CYS A 300 11.93 3.61 -3.57
CA CYS A 300 11.29 2.31 -3.56
C CYS A 300 11.90 1.38 -4.61
N LYS A 301 12.62 0.36 -4.15
CA LYS A 301 13.24 -0.69 -4.98
C LYS A 301 13.03 -2.05 -4.35
N PRO A 302 11.81 -2.60 -4.40
CA PRO A 302 11.51 -3.88 -3.79
C PRO A 302 12.34 -5.01 -4.45
N PRO A 303 12.74 -6.02 -3.64
CA PRO A 303 13.57 -7.13 -4.10
C PRO A 303 12.81 -8.07 -5.04
N ARG A 304 13.55 -8.84 -5.80
CA ARG A 304 13.03 -10.03 -6.49
C ARG A 304 12.92 -11.21 -5.52
N ARG A 305 12.06 -12.17 -5.85
CA ARG A 305 11.85 -13.36 -5.02
C ARG A 305 13.15 -14.08 -4.64
N ALA A 306 14.05 -14.28 -5.57
CA ALA A 306 15.32 -14.98 -5.32
C ALA A 306 16.20 -14.29 -4.26
N GLU A 307 16.13 -12.96 -4.14
CA GLU A 307 16.87 -12.21 -3.12
C GLU A 307 16.29 -12.45 -1.73
N VAL A 308 14.96 -12.53 -1.64
CA VAL A 308 14.25 -12.86 -0.39
C VAL A 308 14.57 -14.29 0.05
N ASP A 309 14.50 -15.24 -0.88
CA ASP A 309 14.80 -16.66 -0.61
C ASP A 309 16.25 -16.85 -0.13
N ALA A 310 17.20 -16.11 -0.70
CA ALA A 310 18.59 -16.16 -0.27
C ALA A 310 18.78 -15.72 1.19
N VAL A 311 18.06 -14.68 1.63
CA VAL A 311 18.08 -14.23 3.03
C VAL A 311 17.40 -15.22 3.97
N LEU A 312 16.31 -15.85 3.56
CA LEU A 312 15.57 -16.78 4.41
C LEU A 312 16.24 -18.14 4.56
N ALA A 313 17.14 -18.50 3.62
CA ALA A 313 17.88 -19.76 3.63
C ALA A 313 19.17 -19.71 4.47
N GLY A 314 19.71 -18.51 4.77
CA GLY A 314 20.90 -18.27 5.60
C GLY A 314 20.58 -17.98 7.03
#